data_a293efaf1404761cc57e34680f832a73
#
_entry.id   a293efaf1404761cc57e34680f832a73
#
_cell.length_a   1.000
_cell.length_b   1.000
_cell.length_c   1.000
_cell.angle_alpha   90.00
_cell.angle_beta   90.00
_cell.angle_gamma   90.00
#
_symmetry.space_group_name_H-M   'P 1'
#
loop_
_entity.id
_entity.type
_entity.pdbx_description
1 polymer ?
#
loop_
_entity_poly.entity_id
_entity_poly.type
_entity_poly.pdbx_seq_one_letter_code
_entity_poly.pdbx_strand_id
1 'polypeptide(L)'
;MSFAMFTRRSLLAAAATLLALPALAQTPIKFQLDWRFEGPAALFLGAAAKGYYKAAGLDVTIDAGNGSGGTVQRVASGTYDIGFADLAALMEFHANNPDAPNKPVAVMMVYNNTPAAVLALKKSGINKPSDLAGKKVGAPVFDAGRRAFPIFSKANGIGSVVWTTMDPPLRETMLARGDVDAITGFSFTSLLNLEARGVKAEDIVILPYSEHGVRMYGNVIIATPKLIKENPAAVKAFLSAFTKGAKEVMANPDAAIDYVKARDGIINVDLEKRRLRLAIDSVVASPDARSEGFGVVNPGRLSLMASQVSDAFNTKTRVDAAAVWSDAFLPPKAELNILPPLKK
;
A
#
# COMPACT_ATOMS: atom_id res chain seq x y z
N MET A 1 -44.56 39.80 -43.57
CA MET A 1 -44.40 39.06 -42.29
C MET A 1 -43.44 37.85 -42.39
N SER A 2 -42.39 37.85 -43.20
CA SER A 2 -41.57 36.64 -43.46
C SER A 2 -40.08 36.78 -43.08
N PHE A 3 -39.59 37.94 -42.71
CA PHE A 3 -38.16 38.18 -42.42
C PHE A 3 -37.77 37.98 -40.95
N ALA A 4 -38.72 38.05 -40.01
CA ALA A 4 -38.47 37.91 -38.58
C ALA A 4 -38.40 36.44 -38.07
N MET A 5 -38.88 35.46 -38.86
CA MET A 5 -38.85 34.06 -38.51
C MET A 5 -37.53 33.33 -38.81
N PHE A 6 -36.74 33.83 -39.78
CA PHE A 6 -35.47 33.23 -40.18
C PHE A 6 -34.35 33.55 -39.21
N THR A 7 -34.34 34.74 -38.60
CA THR A 7 -33.30 35.18 -37.65
C THR A 7 -33.41 34.48 -36.28
N ARG A 8 -34.62 34.12 -35.83
CA ARG A 8 -34.79 33.39 -34.54
C ARG A 8 -34.35 31.91 -34.59
N ARG A 9 -34.55 31.26 -35.76
CA ARG A 9 -34.10 29.87 -35.94
C ARG A 9 -32.56 29.74 -36.05
N SER A 10 -31.92 30.73 -36.68
CA SER A 10 -30.48 30.75 -36.81
C SER A 10 -29.74 31.08 -35.48
N LEU A 11 -30.36 31.87 -34.60
CA LEU A 11 -29.81 32.18 -33.27
C LEU A 11 -29.96 30.97 -32.29
N LEU A 12 -31.05 30.19 -32.42
CA LEU A 12 -31.25 28.97 -31.62
C LEU A 12 -30.31 27.83 -32.07
N ALA A 13 -29.96 27.75 -33.36
CA ALA A 13 -29.01 26.76 -33.87
C ALA A 13 -27.56 27.13 -33.46
N ALA A 14 -27.19 28.41 -33.40
CA ALA A 14 -25.86 28.87 -32.93
C ALA A 14 -25.69 28.73 -31.41
N ALA A 15 -26.76 28.85 -30.60
CA ALA A 15 -26.72 28.65 -29.17
C ALA A 15 -26.61 27.17 -28.77
N ALA A 16 -27.11 26.24 -29.60
CA ALA A 16 -27.01 24.79 -29.35
C ALA A 16 -25.61 24.22 -29.64
N THR A 17 -24.82 24.85 -30.50
CA THR A 17 -23.46 24.41 -30.83
C THR A 17 -22.41 24.84 -29.77
N LEU A 18 -22.73 25.79 -28.92
CA LEU A 18 -21.81 26.25 -27.84
C LEU A 18 -21.84 25.43 -26.56
N LEU A 19 -22.73 24.43 -26.43
CA LEU A 19 -22.84 23.60 -25.23
C LEU A 19 -22.29 22.16 -25.37
N ALA A 20 -21.76 21.80 -26.52
CA ALA A 20 -21.03 20.57 -26.71
C ALA A 20 -19.55 20.77 -26.36
N LEU A 21 -19.25 21.07 -25.08
CA LEU A 21 -17.90 20.84 -24.59
C LEU A 21 -17.63 19.34 -24.79
N PRO A 22 -16.58 18.94 -25.52
CA PRO A 22 -16.20 17.55 -25.62
C PRO A 22 -16.02 17.04 -24.19
N ALA A 23 -16.83 16.07 -23.80
CA ALA A 23 -16.56 15.31 -22.57
C ALA A 23 -15.15 14.74 -22.77
N LEU A 24 -14.14 15.35 -22.17
CA LEU A 24 -12.78 14.81 -22.19
C LEU A 24 -12.86 13.39 -21.65
N ALA A 25 -12.61 12.43 -22.52
CA ALA A 25 -12.61 11.03 -22.14
C ALA A 25 -11.65 10.84 -20.97
N GLN A 26 -12.13 10.30 -19.85
CA GLN A 26 -11.30 10.05 -18.68
C GLN A 26 -10.22 9.03 -19.03
N THR A 27 -9.02 9.23 -18.52
CA THR A 27 -7.92 8.28 -18.68
C THR A 27 -8.20 7.06 -17.78
N PRO A 28 -8.38 5.86 -18.35
CA PRO A 28 -8.57 4.65 -17.53
C PRO A 28 -7.28 4.30 -16.80
N ILE A 29 -7.40 4.00 -15.51
CA ILE A 29 -6.29 3.56 -14.63
C ILE A 29 -6.73 2.31 -13.87
N LYS A 30 -6.01 1.22 -14.06
CA LYS A 30 -6.18 0.01 -13.25
C LYS A 30 -5.21 0.08 -12.08
N PHE A 31 -5.77 0.17 -10.87
CA PHE A 31 -5.01 0.23 -9.63
C PHE A 31 -5.22 -1.01 -8.79
N GLN A 32 -4.14 -1.61 -8.28
CA GLN A 32 -4.20 -2.76 -7.38
C GLN A 32 -3.63 -2.45 -6.02
N LEU A 33 -4.41 -2.77 -4.96
CA LEU A 33 -3.94 -2.81 -3.59
C LEU A 33 -2.97 -3.99 -3.36
N ASP A 34 -2.20 -3.92 -2.30
CA ASP A 34 -1.34 -5.03 -1.85
C ASP A 34 -2.12 -6.14 -1.14
N TRP A 35 -3.28 -5.80 -0.57
CA TRP A 35 -4.06 -6.69 0.28
C TRP A 35 -5.56 -6.57 0.01
N ARG A 36 -6.34 -7.24 0.84
CA ARG A 36 -7.80 -7.26 0.79
C ARG A 36 -8.41 -5.89 1.12
N PHE A 37 -9.71 -5.74 0.89
CA PHE A 37 -10.46 -4.56 1.32
C PHE A 37 -10.64 -4.57 2.83
N GLU A 38 -9.64 -4.06 3.53
CA GLU A 38 -9.60 -3.83 4.98
C GLU A 38 -9.49 -2.34 5.26
N GLY A 39 -9.54 -1.92 6.52
CA GLY A 39 -9.53 -0.51 6.92
C GLY A 39 -8.57 0.39 6.14
N PRO A 40 -7.28 0.03 6.00
CA PRO A 40 -6.31 0.86 5.28
C PRO A 40 -6.63 1.12 3.79
N ALA A 41 -7.44 0.27 3.16
CA ALA A 41 -7.91 0.50 1.78
C ALA A 41 -8.73 1.79 1.66
N ALA A 42 -9.34 2.25 2.77
CA ALA A 42 -10.08 3.52 2.81
C ALA A 42 -9.26 4.71 2.30
N LEU A 43 -7.93 4.72 2.49
CA LEU A 43 -7.05 5.79 2.01
C LEU A 43 -7.18 6.00 0.50
N PHE A 44 -7.38 4.94 -0.27
CA PHE A 44 -7.54 4.97 -1.73
C PHE A 44 -9.01 5.05 -2.15
N LEU A 45 -9.87 4.28 -1.46
CA LEU A 45 -11.31 4.24 -1.73
C LEU A 45 -11.99 5.57 -1.43
N GLY A 46 -11.50 6.35 -0.46
CA GLY A 46 -11.99 7.67 -0.14
C GLY A 46 -11.88 8.63 -1.32
N ALA A 47 -10.74 8.66 -2.02
CA ALA A 47 -10.56 9.48 -3.21
C ALA A 47 -11.52 9.08 -4.34
N ALA A 48 -11.77 7.77 -4.52
CA ALA A 48 -12.73 7.25 -5.50
C ALA A 48 -14.16 7.63 -5.14
N ALA A 49 -14.58 7.39 -3.89
CA ALA A 49 -15.93 7.66 -3.41
C ALA A 49 -16.28 9.15 -3.45
N LYS A 50 -15.32 10.02 -3.16
CA LYS A 50 -15.44 11.48 -3.25
C LYS A 50 -15.34 12.02 -4.68
N GLY A 51 -15.09 11.17 -5.66
CA GLY A 51 -14.98 11.56 -7.06
C GLY A 51 -13.70 12.33 -7.42
N TYR A 52 -12.67 12.30 -6.55
CA TYR A 52 -11.43 13.08 -6.79
C TYR A 52 -10.64 12.57 -7.98
N TYR A 53 -10.59 11.26 -8.21
CA TYR A 53 -9.99 10.71 -9.43
C TYR A 53 -10.75 11.17 -10.69
N LYS A 54 -12.10 11.11 -10.66
CA LYS A 54 -12.92 11.58 -11.79
C LYS A 54 -12.73 13.07 -12.06
N ALA A 55 -12.71 13.90 -11.01
CA ALA A 55 -12.46 15.33 -11.13
C ALA A 55 -11.05 15.64 -11.65
N ALA A 56 -10.10 14.74 -11.47
CA ALA A 56 -8.74 14.81 -12.02
C ALA A 56 -8.63 14.21 -13.44
N GLY A 57 -9.75 13.88 -14.11
CA GLY A 57 -9.77 13.30 -15.45
C GLY A 57 -9.41 11.83 -15.53
N LEU A 58 -9.52 11.08 -14.42
CA LEU A 58 -9.16 9.68 -14.33
C LEU A 58 -10.38 8.79 -14.06
N ASP A 59 -10.46 7.65 -14.76
CA ASP A 59 -11.39 6.56 -14.45
C ASP A 59 -10.62 5.42 -13.76
N VAL A 60 -10.62 5.43 -12.43
CA VAL A 60 -9.80 4.51 -11.61
C VAL A 60 -10.60 3.31 -11.17
N THR A 61 -10.19 2.13 -11.61
CA THR A 61 -10.65 0.84 -11.06
C THR A 61 -9.69 0.40 -9.96
N ILE A 62 -10.22 0.07 -8.78
CA ILE A 62 -9.43 -0.36 -7.62
C ILE A 62 -9.73 -1.82 -7.31
N ASP A 63 -8.73 -2.68 -7.31
CA ASP A 63 -8.85 -4.10 -7.00
C ASP A 63 -8.00 -4.50 -5.79
N ALA A 64 -8.49 -5.51 -5.05
CA ALA A 64 -7.76 -6.10 -3.95
C ALA A 64 -6.55 -6.91 -4.43
N GLY A 65 -5.54 -7.04 -3.57
CA GLY A 65 -4.36 -7.87 -3.77
C GLY A 65 -4.31 -9.08 -2.83
N ASN A 66 -3.24 -9.85 -2.97
CA ASN A 66 -2.96 -11.02 -2.15
C ASN A 66 -1.51 -11.02 -1.60
N GLY A 67 -0.91 -9.86 -1.53
CA GLY A 67 0.46 -9.60 -1.06
C GLY A 67 1.24 -8.71 -2.01
N SER A 68 2.11 -7.87 -1.44
CA SER A 68 2.88 -6.86 -2.19
C SER A 68 3.71 -7.44 -3.33
N GLY A 69 4.31 -8.63 -3.14
CA GLY A 69 5.06 -9.30 -4.22
C GLY A 69 4.19 -9.62 -5.44
N GLY A 70 2.92 -10.00 -5.22
CA GLY A 70 1.97 -10.24 -6.30
C GLY A 70 1.57 -8.96 -7.02
N THR A 71 1.36 -7.86 -6.28
CA THR A 71 1.04 -6.55 -6.86
C THR A 71 2.19 -6.04 -7.72
N VAL A 72 3.45 -6.11 -7.23
CA VAL A 72 4.63 -5.73 -8.02
C VAL A 72 4.70 -6.49 -9.33
N GLN A 73 4.48 -7.83 -9.31
CA GLN A 73 4.50 -8.64 -10.52
C GLN A 73 3.41 -8.25 -11.53
N ARG A 74 2.19 -7.93 -11.05
CA ARG A 74 1.07 -7.56 -11.93
C ARG A 74 1.23 -6.16 -12.51
N VAL A 75 1.84 -5.23 -11.77
CA VAL A 75 2.22 -3.92 -12.34
C VAL A 75 3.36 -4.09 -13.33
N ALA A 76 4.37 -4.89 -13.03
CA ALA A 76 5.48 -5.17 -13.96
C ALA A 76 5.02 -5.85 -15.26
N SER A 77 3.99 -6.71 -15.20
CA SER A 77 3.40 -7.32 -16.40
C SER A 77 2.48 -6.39 -17.20
N GLY A 78 2.14 -5.21 -16.66
CA GLY A 78 1.20 -4.27 -17.27
C GLY A 78 -0.28 -4.68 -17.11
N THR A 79 -0.59 -5.67 -16.26
CA THR A 79 -1.98 -6.03 -15.92
C THR A 79 -2.66 -4.88 -15.15
N TYR A 80 -1.89 -4.15 -14.34
CA TYR A 80 -2.27 -2.93 -13.65
C TYR A 80 -1.30 -1.80 -14.00
N ASP A 81 -1.80 -0.58 -14.05
CA ASP A 81 -1.04 0.62 -14.39
C ASP A 81 -0.32 1.18 -13.16
N ILE A 82 -1.00 1.15 -12.03
CA ILE A 82 -0.54 1.63 -10.72
C ILE A 82 -0.81 0.53 -9.68
N GLY A 83 0.03 0.45 -8.66
CA GLY A 83 -0.15 -0.47 -7.55
C GLY A 83 0.24 0.16 -6.21
N PHE A 84 -0.19 -0.47 -5.13
CA PHE A 84 0.25 -0.19 -3.78
C PHE A 84 0.98 -1.41 -3.26
N ALA A 85 2.27 -1.29 -2.93
CA ALA A 85 3.08 -2.43 -2.55
C ALA A 85 4.23 -2.03 -1.61
N ASP A 86 4.73 -2.99 -0.83
CA ASP A 86 5.91 -2.82 0.02
C ASP A 86 7.16 -2.54 -0.82
N LEU A 87 7.96 -1.57 -0.38
CA LEU A 87 9.13 -1.11 -1.11
C LEU A 87 10.24 -2.18 -1.18
N ALA A 88 10.39 -3.03 -0.14
CA ALA A 88 11.37 -4.12 -0.19
C ALA A 88 10.99 -5.16 -1.25
N ALA A 89 9.70 -5.45 -1.43
CA ALA A 89 9.23 -6.34 -2.48
C ALA A 89 9.52 -5.76 -3.89
N LEU A 90 9.38 -4.45 -4.07
CA LEU A 90 9.76 -3.77 -5.30
C LEU A 90 11.27 -3.82 -5.54
N MET A 91 12.08 -3.53 -4.54
CA MET A 91 13.55 -3.58 -4.60
C MET A 91 14.04 -4.99 -4.94
N GLU A 92 13.49 -6.00 -4.29
CA GLU A 92 13.79 -7.40 -4.58
C GLU A 92 13.45 -7.77 -6.03
N PHE A 93 12.28 -7.33 -6.52
CA PHE A 93 11.89 -7.55 -7.91
C PHE A 93 12.90 -6.95 -8.89
N HIS A 94 13.33 -5.69 -8.67
CA HIS A 94 14.33 -5.02 -9.50
C HIS A 94 15.64 -5.79 -9.55
N ALA A 95 16.15 -6.22 -8.40
CA ALA A 95 17.45 -6.87 -8.28
C ALA A 95 17.45 -8.33 -8.83
N ASN A 96 16.30 -9.01 -8.75
CA ASN A 96 16.16 -10.37 -9.27
C ASN A 96 15.79 -10.44 -10.76
N ASN A 97 15.33 -9.31 -11.33
CA ASN A 97 14.95 -9.20 -12.73
C ASN A 97 15.69 -8.03 -13.42
N PRO A 98 17.04 -8.05 -13.46
CA PRO A 98 17.83 -6.92 -13.98
C PRO A 98 17.47 -6.55 -15.41
N ASP A 99 17.16 -7.54 -16.25
CA ASP A 99 16.85 -7.37 -17.67
C ASP A 99 15.37 -7.16 -17.99
N ALA A 100 14.49 -7.12 -16.95
CA ALA A 100 13.07 -6.88 -17.18
C ALA A 100 12.84 -5.46 -17.73
N PRO A 101 12.15 -5.30 -18.88
CA PRO A 101 11.98 -3.99 -19.52
C PRO A 101 11.00 -3.08 -18.77
N ASN A 102 10.09 -3.66 -17.96
CA ASN A 102 8.97 -2.97 -17.34
C ASN A 102 9.05 -3.04 -15.80
N LYS A 103 10.20 -2.67 -15.22
CA LYS A 103 10.34 -2.60 -13.76
C LYS A 103 9.53 -1.42 -13.23
N PRO A 104 8.50 -1.63 -12.38
CA PRO A 104 7.72 -0.53 -11.80
C PRO A 104 8.60 0.41 -10.99
N VAL A 105 8.20 1.69 -10.92
CA VAL A 105 8.90 2.73 -10.15
C VAL A 105 8.00 3.19 -9.01
N ALA A 106 8.56 3.30 -7.81
CA ALA A 106 7.89 3.91 -6.67
C ALA A 106 7.81 5.43 -6.87
N VAL A 107 6.62 5.99 -6.74
CA VAL A 107 6.33 7.40 -7.04
C VAL A 107 5.78 8.18 -5.84
N MET A 108 5.42 7.51 -4.74
CA MET A 108 4.97 8.14 -3.50
C MET A 108 5.06 7.19 -2.32
N MET A 109 5.63 7.66 -1.21
CA MET A 109 5.64 6.93 0.07
C MET A 109 4.30 7.08 0.78
N VAL A 110 3.74 5.96 1.28
CA VAL A 110 2.50 5.98 2.07
C VAL A 110 2.73 5.42 3.47
N TYR A 111 3.40 4.28 3.59
CA TYR A 111 3.80 3.73 4.89
C TYR A 111 5.27 4.03 5.14
N ASN A 112 5.52 5.11 5.88
CA ASN A 112 6.88 5.57 6.14
C ASN A 112 7.70 4.60 7.01
N ASN A 113 7.04 3.70 7.74
CA ASN A 113 7.67 2.58 8.45
C ASN A 113 7.10 1.25 7.99
N THR A 114 7.93 0.20 8.04
CA THR A 114 7.44 -1.16 7.77
C THR A 114 6.48 -1.61 8.87
N PRO A 115 5.27 -2.07 8.52
CA PRO A 115 4.36 -2.72 9.46
C PRO A 115 4.65 -4.20 9.65
N ALA A 116 5.66 -4.74 8.98
CA ALA A 116 5.99 -6.15 9.04
C ALA A 116 6.34 -6.59 10.46
N ALA A 117 5.80 -7.73 10.84
CA ALA A 117 6.03 -8.34 12.15
C ALA A 117 5.95 -9.86 12.05
N VAL A 118 6.56 -10.53 13.03
CA VAL A 118 6.18 -11.90 13.39
C VAL A 118 5.14 -11.84 14.49
N LEU A 119 4.08 -12.65 14.36
CA LEU A 119 3.10 -12.84 15.42
C LEU A 119 3.10 -14.31 15.84
N ALA A 120 3.05 -14.53 17.14
CA ALA A 120 3.00 -15.85 17.75
C ALA A 120 2.01 -15.85 18.92
N LEU A 121 1.65 -17.02 19.41
CA LEU A 121 0.89 -17.11 20.66
C LEU A 121 1.84 -17.40 21.81
N LYS A 122 1.60 -16.83 23.00
CA LYS A 122 2.43 -17.08 24.20
C LYS A 122 2.68 -18.57 24.45
N LYS A 123 1.69 -19.41 24.20
CA LYS A 123 1.80 -20.87 24.33
C LYS A 123 2.83 -21.55 23.42
N SER A 124 3.29 -20.87 22.34
CA SER A 124 4.34 -21.39 21.45
C SER A 124 5.74 -21.26 22.02
N GLY A 125 5.93 -20.50 23.12
CA GLY A 125 7.21 -20.22 23.74
C GLY A 125 8.08 -19.22 22.95
N ILE A 126 7.54 -18.58 21.89
CA ILE A 126 8.24 -17.56 21.11
C ILE A 126 8.01 -16.21 21.78
N ASN A 127 9.08 -15.61 22.36
CA ASN A 127 9.03 -14.32 23.04
C ASN A 127 10.04 -13.32 22.47
N LYS A 128 11.01 -13.78 21.71
CA LYS A 128 12.06 -12.99 21.05
C LYS A 128 12.44 -13.60 19.70
N PRO A 129 13.08 -12.84 18.80
CA PRO A 129 13.40 -13.32 17.45
C PRO A 129 14.17 -14.63 17.40
N SER A 130 15.14 -14.85 18.30
CA SER A 130 15.94 -16.08 18.33
C SER A 130 15.14 -17.37 18.60
N ASP A 131 13.96 -17.25 19.22
CA ASP A 131 13.09 -18.39 19.52
C ASP A 131 12.42 -18.97 18.26
N LEU A 132 12.54 -18.29 17.12
CA LEU A 132 11.99 -18.71 15.82
C LEU A 132 12.81 -19.82 15.15
N ALA A 133 14.05 -20.08 15.59
CA ALA A 133 14.89 -21.12 14.98
C ALA A 133 14.20 -22.48 15.00
N GLY A 134 14.07 -23.12 13.84
CA GLY A 134 13.41 -24.42 13.67
C GLY A 134 11.88 -24.39 13.74
N LYS A 135 11.24 -23.25 14.02
CA LYS A 135 9.79 -23.13 14.16
C LYS A 135 9.09 -23.14 12.78
N LYS A 136 7.82 -23.59 12.80
CA LYS A 136 6.92 -23.51 11.64
C LYS A 136 6.36 -22.09 11.53
N VAL A 137 6.75 -21.36 10.49
CA VAL A 137 6.29 -19.99 10.23
C VAL A 137 5.36 -19.97 9.01
N GLY A 138 4.14 -19.49 9.21
CA GLY A 138 3.10 -19.47 8.19
C GLY A 138 2.97 -18.11 7.51
N ALA A 139 2.90 -18.09 6.18
CA ALA A 139 2.51 -16.89 5.40
C ALA A 139 2.19 -17.23 3.95
N PRO A 140 1.40 -16.38 3.25
CA PRO A 140 1.30 -16.40 1.80
C PRO A 140 2.67 -16.17 1.13
N VAL A 141 2.87 -16.72 -0.06
CA VAL A 141 4.17 -16.58 -0.79
C VAL A 141 4.51 -15.12 -1.10
N PHE A 142 3.49 -14.31 -1.41
CA PHE A 142 3.65 -12.91 -1.80
C PHE A 142 3.49 -11.92 -0.63
N ASP A 143 3.35 -12.41 0.61
CA ASP A 143 3.24 -11.58 1.82
C ASP A 143 4.51 -10.74 2.03
N ALA A 144 4.33 -9.45 2.30
CA ALA A 144 5.44 -8.51 2.48
C ALA A 144 6.31 -8.87 3.68
N GLY A 145 5.70 -9.29 4.80
CA GLY A 145 6.45 -9.72 6.00
C GLY A 145 7.31 -10.95 5.73
N ARG A 146 6.76 -11.95 4.99
CA ARG A 146 7.54 -13.12 4.56
C ARG A 146 8.70 -12.73 3.64
N ARG A 147 8.43 -11.84 2.67
CA ARG A 147 9.46 -11.37 1.72
C ARG A 147 10.58 -10.60 2.43
N ALA A 148 10.25 -9.79 3.44
CA ALA A 148 11.23 -9.04 4.23
C ALA A 148 11.87 -9.87 5.38
N PHE A 149 11.39 -11.09 5.66
CA PHE A 149 11.90 -11.94 6.74
C PHE A 149 13.41 -12.20 6.68
N PRO A 150 14.07 -12.38 5.51
CA PRO A 150 15.52 -12.55 5.46
C PRO A 150 16.29 -11.40 6.10
N ILE A 151 15.82 -10.14 5.98
CA ILE A 151 16.43 -8.96 6.62
C ILE A 151 16.29 -9.08 8.15
N PHE A 152 15.07 -9.39 8.62
CA PHE A 152 14.79 -9.60 10.04
C PHE A 152 15.60 -10.76 10.62
N SER A 153 15.67 -11.88 9.90
CA SER A 153 16.44 -13.04 10.29
C SER A 153 17.93 -12.73 10.41
N LYS A 154 18.50 -12.04 9.43
CA LYS A 154 19.92 -11.63 9.43
C LYS A 154 20.23 -10.66 10.58
N ALA A 155 19.37 -9.65 10.79
CA ALA A 155 19.56 -8.66 11.84
C ALA A 155 19.52 -9.27 13.27
N ASN A 156 18.81 -10.39 13.44
CA ASN A 156 18.60 -11.03 14.75
C ASN A 156 19.30 -12.40 14.91
N GLY A 157 20.13 -12.79 13.94
CA GLY A 157 20.84 -14.07 14.00
C GLY A 157 19.91 -15.29 14.07
N ILE A 158 18.73 -15.21 13.46
CA ILE A 158 17.75 -16.31 13.47
C ILE A 158 18.25 -17.41 12.53
N GLY A 159 18.30 -18.64 13.04
CA GLY A 159 18.55 -19.82 12.21
C GLY A 159 17.41 -20.07 11.20
N SER A 160 17.46 -21.23 10.53
CA SER A 160 16.42 -21.59 9.56
C SER A 160 15.06 -21.73 10.24
N VAL A 161 14.01 -21.32 9.54
CA VAL A 161 12.60 -21.56 9.90
C VAL A 161 11.96 -22.51 8.87
N VAL A 162 10.90 -23.21 9.28
CA VAL A 162 10.14 -24.08 8.38
C VAL A 162 8.95 -23.31 7.84
N TRP A 163 8.97 -22.94 6.56
CA TRP A 163 7.87 -22.19 5.97
C TRP A 163 6.67 -23.09 5.66
N THR A 164 5.49 -22.64 6.10
CA THR A 164 4.19 -23.18 5.70
C THR A 164 3.48 -22.16 4.83
N THR A 165 3.20 -22.51 3.58
CA THR A 165 2.48 -21.64 2.64
C THR A 165 0.98 -21.85 2.77
N MET A 166 0.23 -20.75 2.80
CA MET A 166 -1.23 -20.76 2.82
C MET A 166 -1.79 -19.52 2.10
N ASP A 167 -3.09 -19.56 1.81
CA ASP A 167 -3.82 -18.39 1.32
C ASP A 167 -4.05 -17.35 2.42
N PRO A 168 -4.14 -16.05 2.08
CA PRO A 168 -4.31 -14.97 3.04
C PRO A 168 -5.41 -15.18 4.10
N PRO A 169 -6.63 -15.69 3.77
CA PRO A 169 -7.68 -15.90 4.76
C PRO A 169 -7.38 -16.94 5.83
N LEU A 170 -6.43 -17.86 5.56
CA LEU A 170 -6.10 -18.98 6.44
C LEU A 170 -5.01 -18.65 7.46
N ARG A 171 -4.20 -17.60 7.23
CA ARG A 171 -2.99 -17.31 7.99
C ARG A 171 -3.24 -17.25 9.51
N GLU A 172 -4.11 -16.36 9.95
CA GLU A 172 -4.40 -16.19 11.38
C GLU A 172 -5.20 -17.36 11.94
N THR A 173 -6.01 -18.02 11.13
CA THR A 173 -6.74 -19.25 11.55
C THR A 173 -5.76 -20.37 11.89
N MET A 174 -4.76 -20.60 11.06
CA MET A 174 -3.75 -21.65 11.30
C MET A 174 -2.91 -21.36 12.55
N LEU A 175 -2.56 -20.08 12.82
CA LEU A 175 -1.89 -19.70 14.05
C LEU A 175 -2.79 -19.92 15.28
N ALA A 176 -4.05 -19.48 15.24
CA ALA A 176 -4.99 -19.62 16.34
C ALA A 176 -5.20 -21.10 16.72
N ARG A 177 -5.25 -21.99 15.73
CA ARG A 177 -5.39 -23.44 15.89
C ARG A 177 -4.10 -24.12 16.36
N GLY A 178 -2.93 -23.51 16.12
CA GLY A 178 -1.62 -24.09 16.40
C GLY A 178 -1.09 -24.99 15.27
N ASP A 179 -1.62 -24.87 14.06
CA ASP A 179 -1.12 -25.58 12.87
C ASP A 179 0.28 -25.06 12.47
N VAL A 180 0.58 -23.80 12.84
CA VAL A 180 1.90 -23.14 12.76
C VAL A 180 2.26 -22.49 14.09
N ASP A 181 3.55 -22.32 14.38
CA ASP A 181 4.06 -21.75 15.63
C ASP A 181 4.03 -20.21 15.61
N ALA A 182 4.22 -19.64 14.45
CA ALA A 182 4.19 -18.20 14.20
C ALA A 182 3.70 -17.89 12.78
N ILE A 183 3.37 -16.63 12.53
CA ILE A 183 3.05 -16.09 11.20
C ILE A 183 3.85 -14.82 10.96
N THR A 184 4.09 -14.48 9.68
CA THR A 184 4.48 -13.13 9.30
C THR A 184 3.29 -12.39 8.71
N GLY A 185 3.31 -11.06 8.83
CA GLY A 185 2.28 -10.19 8.28
C GLY A 185 2.45 -8.75 8.75
N PHE A 186 1.45 -7.93 8.47
CA PHE A 186 1.39 -6.58 9.03
C PHE A 186 0.79 -6.64 10.44
N SER A 187 1.47 -6.02 11.41
CA SER A 187 1.13 -6.11 12.84
C SER A 187 -0.34 -5.77 13.11
N PHE A 188 -0.83 -4.65 12.59
CA PHE A 188 -2.22 -4.22 12.80
C PHE A 188 -3.25 -5.14 12.12
N THR A 189 -2.91 -5.75 10.97
CA THR A 189 -3.79 -6.70 10.29
C THR A 189 -3.90 -8.02 11.06
N SER A 190 -2.76 -8.63 11.36
CA SER A 190 -2.75 -9.95 11.98
C SER A 190 -3.20 -9.92 13.44
N LEU A 191 -2.86 -8.87 14.21
CA LEU A 191 -3.37 -8.67 15.56
C LEU A 191 -4.91 -8.70 15.58
N LEU A 192 -5.54 -7.83 14.81
CA LEU A 192 -6.98 -7.69 14.82
C LEU A 192 -7.69 -8.92 14.23
N ASN A 193 -7.09 -9.58 13.26
CA ASN A 193 -7.64 -10.82 12.72
C ASN A 193 -7.55 -11.98 13.71
N LEU A 194 -6.54 -12.03 14.58
CA LEU A 194 -6.45 -12.99 15.68
C LEU A 194 -7.50 -12.71 16.76
N GLU A 195 -7.66 -11.43 17.15
CA GLU A 195 -8.72 -11.04 18.09
C GLU A 195 -10.11 -11.41 17.56
N ALA A 196 -10.39 -11.18 16.28
CA ALA A 196 -11.65 -11.55 15.63
C ALA A 196 -11.90 -13.08 15.63
N ARG A 197 -10.86 -13.88 15.84
CA ARG A 197 -10.94 -15.37 16.01
C ARG A 197 -10.98 -15.79 17.46
N GLY A 198 -11.18 -14.86 18.39
CA GLY A 198 -11.29 -15.13 19.81
C GLY A 198 -9.95 -15.30 20.54
N VAL A 199 -8.83 -14.98 19.91
CA VAL A 199 -7.53 -14.94 20.60
C VAL A 199 -7.47 -13.66 21.42
N LYS A 200 -7.19 -13.79 22.72
CA LYS A 200 -7.05 -12.62 23.59
C LYS A 200 -5.78 -11.84 23.25
N ALA A 201 -5.84 -10.51 23.31
CA ALA A 201 -4.70 -9.65 23.01
C ALA A 201 -3.47 -9.97 23.90
N GLU A 202 -3.72 -10.27 25.17
CA GLU A 202 -2.66 -10.67 26.11
C GLU A 202 -1.96 -11.99 25.77
N ASP A 203 -2.56 -12.84 24.94
CA ASP A 203 -1.97 -14.12 24.51
C ASP A 203 -1.19 -13.98 23.19
N ILE A 204 -1.20 -12.82 22.57
CA ILE A 204 -0.50 -12.55 21.30
C ILE A 204 0.85 -11.93 21.59
N VAL A 205 1.90 -12.52 21.04
CA VAL A 205 3.26 -11.96 20.99
C VAL A 205 3.43 -11.34 19.62
N ILE A 206 3.87 -10.08 19.58
CA ILE A 206 4.19 -9.35 18.35
C ILE A 206 5.66 -9.00 18.39
N LEU A 207 6.40 -9.34 17.36
CA LEU A 207 7.80 -8.98 17.15
C LEU A 207 7.90 -8.08 15.90
N PRO A 208 7.69 -6.74 16.07
CA PRO A 208 7.76 -5.81 14.95
C PRO A 208 9.19 -5.77 14.39
N TYR A 209 9.34 -5.81 13.08
CA TYR A 209 10.66 -5.75 12.45
C TYR A 209 11.39 -4.46 12.79
N SER A 210 10.67 -3.33 12.85
CA SER A 210 11.20 -2.02 13.20
C SER A 210 11.81 -1.95 14.61
N GLU A 211 11.30 -2.72 15.55
CA GLU A 211 11.79 -2.77 16.94
C GLU A 211 12.98 -3.76 17.11
N HIS A 212 13.23 -4.57 16.09
CA HIS A 212 14.28 -5.59 16.09
C HIS A 212 15.33 -5.35 14.99
N GLY A 213 15.78 -4.10 14.86
CA GLY A 213 16.92 -3.75 14.02
C GLY A 213 16.65 -3.55 12.54
N VAL A 214 15.38 -3.62 12.11
CA VAL A 214 15.01 -3.48 10.69
C VAL A 214 14.38 -2.12 10.43
N ARG A 215 15.17 -1.14 10.02
CA ARG A 215 14.69 0.22 9.71
C ARG A 215 14.35 0.37 8.23
N MET A 216 13.24 -0.21 7.81
CA MET A 216 12.77 -0.12 6.44
C MET A 216 11.55 0.79 6.30
N TYR A 217 11.40 1.35 5.10
CA TYR A 217 10.12 1.86 4.65
C TYR A 217 9.14 0.70 4.44
N GLY A 218 7.84 1.01 4.48
CA GLY A 218 6.78 0.07 4.13
C GLY A 218 6.28 0.31 2.71
N ASN A 219 4.96 0.52 2.58
CA ASN A 219 4.31 0.53 1.28
C ASN A 219 4.36 1.89 0.57
N VAL A 220 4.53 1.79 -0.74
CA VAL A 220 4.61 2.88 -1.71
C VAL A 220 3.56 2.72 -2.81
N ILE A 221 3.19 3.82 -3.46
CA ILE A 221 2.50 3.77 -4.74
C ILE A 221 3.56 3.55 -5.81
N ILE A 222 3.34 2.53 -6.66
CA ILE A 222 4.20 2.16 -7.78
C ILE A 222 3.46 2.37 -9.10
N ALA A 223 4.16 2.76 -10.14
CA ALA A 223 3.59 2.93 -11.48
C ALA A 223 4.42 2.20 -12.54
N THR A 224 3.75 1.79 -13.63
CA THR A 224 4.45 1.19 -14.78
C THR A 224 5.33 2.22 -15.49
N PRO A 225 6.51 1.85 -16.00
CA PRO A 225 7.32 2.71 -16.85
C PRO A 225 6.56 3.22 -18.09
N LYS A 226 5.64 2.42 -18.61
CA LYS A 226 4.78 2.79 -19.73
C LYS A 226 3.92 4.01 -19.37
N LEU A 227 3.16 3.94 -18.26
CA LEU A 227 2.31 5.05 -17.83
C LEU A 227 3.14 6.30 -17.52
N ILE A 228 4.28 6.15 -16.85
CA ILE A 228 5.21 7.23 -16.54
C ILE A 228 5.69 7.93 -17.81
N LYS A 229 6.02 7.18 -18.85
CA LYS A 229 6.53 7.72 -20.13
C LYS A 229 5.43 8.33 -21.00
N GLU A 230 4.32 7.61 -21.15
CA GLU A 230 3.26 7.97 -22.10
C GLU A 230 2.28 9.02 -21.54
N ASN A 231 2.01 8.97 -20.23
CA ASN A 231 1.07 9.90 -19.57
C ASN A 231 1.52 10.28 -18.15
N PRO A 232 2.64 10.99 -17.98
CA PRO A 232 3.12 11.45 -16.67
C PRO A 232 2.11 12.36 -15.95
N ALA A 233 1.26 13.05 -16.69
CA ALA A 233 0.19 13.88 -16.14
C ALA A 233 -0.85 13.03 -15.38
N ALA A 234 -1.19 11.85 -15.88
CA ALA A 234 -2.10 10.94 -15.21
C ALA A 234 -1.52 10.43 -13.86
N VAL A 235 -0.21 10.16 -13.80
CA VAL A 235 0.46 9.79 -12.53
C VAL A 235 0.34 10.94 -11.53
N LYS A 236 0.68 12.17 -11.91
CA LYS A 236 0.55 13.36 -11.04
C LYS A 236 -0.89 13.57 -10.58
N ALA A 237 -1.87 13.46 -11.49
CA ALA A 237 -3.28 13.61 -11.21
C ALA A 237 -3.77 12.54 -10.21
N PHE A 238 -3.30 11.29 -10.36
CA PHE A 238 -3.61 10.20 -9.43
C PHE A 238 -3.08 10.51 -8.03
N LEU A 239 -1.81 10.92 -7.90
CA LEU A 239 -1.18 11.21 -6.62
C LEU A 239 -1.83 12.42 -5.91
N SER A 240 -2.17 13.49 -6.63
CA SER A 240 -2.89 14.64 -6.06
C SER A 240 -4.29 14.25 -5.58
N ALA A 241 -5.04 13.49 -6.38
CA ALA A 241 -6.37 13.01 -6.01
C ALA A 241 -6.32 12.06 -4.80
N PHE A 242 -5.36 11.13 -4.78
CA PHE A 242 -5.08 10.26 -3.65
C PHE A 242 -4.77 11.06 -2.38
N THR A 243 -3.85 12.02 -2.46
CA THR A 243 -3.43 12.86 -1.33
C THR A 243 -4.61 13.61 -0.72
N LYS A 244 -5.48 14.19 -1.56
CA LYS A 244 -6.71 14.85 -1.12
C LYS A 244 -7.66 13.90 -0.40
N GLY A 245 -7.89 12.71 -0.96
CA GLY A 245 -8.73 11.68 -0.35
C GLY A 245 -8.16 11.16 0.97
N ALA A 246 -6.86 10.87 1.00
CA ALA A 246 -6.16 10.40 2.20
C ALA A 246 -6.22 11.42 3.35
N LYS A 247 -6.12 12.72 3.04
CA LYS A 247 -6.30 13.80 4.03
C LYS A 247 -7.66 13.74 4.70
N GLU A 248 -8.73 13.59 3.93
CA GLU A 248 -10.10 13.52 4.48
C GLU A 248 -10.32 12.23 5.28
N VAL A 249 -9.79 11.11 4.80
CA VAL A 249 -9.85 9.82 5.51
C VAL A 249 -9.14 9.91 6.86
N MET A 250 -7.94 10.50 6.91
CA MET A 250 -7.21 10.68 8.17
C MET A 250 -7.89 11.68 9.12
N ALA A 251 -8.62 12.66 8.60
CA ALA A 251 -9.39 13.60 9.43
C ALA A 251 -10.62 12.94 10.07
N ASN A 252 -11.24 11.95 9.40
CA ASN A 252 -12.37 11.20 9.93
C ASN A 252 -12.29 9.71 9.54
N PRO A 253 -11.37 8.95 10.17
CA PRO A 253 -11.11 7.56 9.79
C PRO A 253 -12.32 6.65 10.02
N ASP A 254 -13.17 6.93 10.99
CA ASP A 254 -14.33 6.08 11.30
C ASP A 254 -15.38 6.12 10.19
N ALA A 255 -15.71 7.31 9.71
CA ALA A 255 -16.65 7.46 8.60
C ALA A 255 -16.08 6.90 7.29
N ALA A 256 -14.75 6.87 7.12
CA ALA A 256 -14.12 6.34 5.93
C ALA A 256 -14.28 4.81 5.77
N ILE A 257 -14.63 4.09 6.83
CA ILE A 257 -14.89 2.64 6.74
C ILE A 257 -16.13 2.32 5.92
N ASP A 258 -17.05 3.25 5.75
CA ASP A 258 -18.20 3.07 4.84
C ASP A 258 -17.74 2.84 3.39
N TYR A 259 -16.60 3.41 2.97
CA TYR A 259 -16.03 3.17 1.64
C TYR A 259 -15.51 1.74 1.50
N VAL A 260 -14.97 1.16 2.58
CA VAL A 260 -14.51 -0.24 2.59
C VAL A 260 -15.71 -1.18 2.58
N LYS A 261 -16.74 -0.88 3.42
CA LYS A 261 -17.98 -1.65 3.49
C LYS A 261 -18.73 -1.69 2.15
N ALA A 262 -18.65 -0.63 1.37
CA ALA A 262 -19.22 -0.59 0.02
C ALA A 262 -18.53 -1.56 -0.97
N ARG A 263 -17.30 -1.98 -0.69
CA ARG A 263 -16.54 -2.95 -1.50
C ARG A 263 -16.62 -4.37 -0.96
N ASP A 264 -16.71 -4.53 0.35
CA ASP A 264 -16.87 -5.82 1.03
C ASP A 264 -17.91 -5.67 2.15
N GLY A 265 -19.15 -6.05 1.86
CA GLY A 265 -20.31 -5.86 2.74
C GLY A 265 -20.27 -6.70 4.01
N ILE A 266 -19.38 -7.70 4.09
CA ILE A 266 -19.30 -8.63 5.24
C ILE A 266 -18.23 -8.25 6.26
N ILE A 267 -17.57 -7.11 6.13
CA ILE A 267 -16.53 -6.66 7.07
C ILE A 267 -17.12 -6.38 8.48
N ASN A 268 -16.31 -6.60 9.50
CA ASN A 268 -16.60 -6.09 10.84
C ASN A 268 -16.21 -4.61 10.91
N VAL A 269 -17.19 -3.73 10.88
CA VAL A 269 -16.98 -2.27 10.80
C VAL A 269 -16.13 -1.74 11.97
N ASP A 270 -16.38 -2.18 13.20
CA ASP A 270 -15.65 -1.67 14.38
C ASP A 270 -14.20 -2.16 14.39
N LEU A 271 -13.96 -3.38 13.94
CA LEU A 271 -12.61 -3.91 13.77
C LEU A 271 -11.85 -3.13 12.69
N GLU A 272 -12.51 -2.82 11.57
CA GLU A 272 -11.87 -2.09 10.48
C GLU A 272 -11.59 -0.61 10.82
N LYS A 273 -12.43 0.04 11.63
CA LYS A 273 -12.14 1.35 12.23
C LYS A 273 -10.86 1.31 13.07
N ARG A 274 -10.73 0.31 13.95
CA ARG A 274 -9.52 0.12 14.76
C ARG A 274 -8.30 -0.11 13.87
N ARG A 275 -8.43 -0.95 12.84
CA ARG A 275 -7.35 -1.26 11.90
C ARG A 275 -6.86 -0.03 11.16
N LEU A 276 -7.77 0.78 10.63
CA LEU A 276 -7.41 2.02 9.94
C LEU A 276 -6.69 3.00 10.87
N ARG A 277 -7.18 3.18 12.09
CA ARG A 277 -6.51 4.05 13.08
C ARG A 277 -5.11 3.55 13.41
N LEU A 278 -4.93 2.24 13.68
CA LEU A 278 -3.62 1.66 13.94
C LEU A 278 -2.66 1.85 12.76
N ALA A 279 -3.12 1.66 11.52
CA ALA A 279 -2.30 1.90 10.34
C ALA A 279 -1.92 3.38 10.19
N ILE A 280 -2.87 4.31 10.41
CA ILE A 280 -2.58 5.75 10.37
C ILE A 280 -1.53 6.09 11.42
N ASP A 281 -1.72 5.68 12.66
CA ASP A 281 -0.87 6.09 13.78
C ASP A 281 0.54 5.44 13.69
N SER A 282 0.65 4.18 13.24
CA SER A 282 1.91 3.44 13.25
C SER A 282 2.78 3.63 12.00
N VAL A 283 2.17 3.78 10.82
CA VAL A 283 2.94 3.75 9.55
C VAL A 283 2.71 4.94 8.64
N VAL A 284 1.51 5.55 8.63
CA VAL A 284 1.21 6.72 7.79
C VAL A 284 1.67 8.00 8.46
N ALA A 285 1.24 8.24 9.71
CA ALA A 285 1.57 9.42 10.51
C ALA A 285 2.61 9.12 11.60
N SER A 286 3.52 8.19 11.31
CA SER A 286 4.62 7.80 12.20
C SER A 286 5.53 8.99 12.55
N PRO A 287 6.33 8.91 13.63
CA PRO A 287 7.31 9.95 13.95
C PRO A 287 8.25 10.27 12.78
N ASP A 288 8.69 9.24 12.03
CA ASP A 288 9.55 9.43 10.86
C ASP A 288 8.82 10.17 9.73
N ALA A 289 7.54 9.84 9.45
CA ALA A 289 6.73 10.55 8.46
C ALA A 289 6.54 12.02 8.83
N ARG A 290 6.45 12.34 10.12
CA ARG A 290 6.31 13.72 10.59
C ARG A 290 7.59 14.53 10.43
N SER A 291 8.75 13.90 10.55
CA SER A 291 10.06 14.55 10.36
C SER A 291 10.48 14.64 8.90
N GLU A 292 10.21 13.59 8.11
CA GLU A 292 10.59 13.52 6.69
C GLU A 292 9.54 14.21 5.78
N GLY A 293 8.27 14.15 6.15
CA GLY A 293 7.11 14.58 5.36
C GLY A 293 6.35 13.40 4.76
N PHE A 294 5.06 13.61 4.49
CA PHE A 294 4.23 12.61 3.81
C PHE A 294 4.62 12.53 2.33
N GLY A 295 4.62 11.35 1.79
CA GLY A 295 4.85 11.11 0.35
C GLY A 295 6.31 11.03 -0.07
N VAL A 296 7.25 11.50 0.74
CA VAL A 296 8.69 11.59 0.41
C VAL A 296 9.52 10.49 1.07
N VAL A 297 10.75 10.34 0.62
CA VAL A 297 11.76 9.47 1.24
C VAL A 297 13.02 10.25 1.57
N ASN A 298 13.72 9.86 2.63
CA ASN A 298 15.07 10.31 2.89
C ASN A 298 16.05 9.50 2.02
N PRO A 299 16.89 10.13 1.16
CA PRO A 299 17.77 9.41 0.25
C PRO A 299 18.77 8.48 0.96
N GLY A 300 19.28 8.88 2.13
CA GLY A 300 20.21 8.05 2.90
C GLY A 300 19.53 6.80 3.45
N ARG A 301 18.30 6.92 3.98
CA ARG A 301 17.51 5.79 4.45
C ARG A 301 17.11 4.87 3.29
N LEU A 302 16.76 5.43 2.12
CA LEU A 302 16.45 4.64 0.93
C LEU A 302 17.66 3.82 0.46
N SER A 303 18.85 4.43 0.42
CA SER A 303 20.11 3.75 0.05
C SER A 303 20.49 2.66 1.06
N LEU A 304 20.29 2.91 2.36
CA LEU A 304 20.51 1.90 3.39
C LEU A 304 19.58 0.71 3.22
N MET A 305 18.28 0.97 2.98
CA MET A 305 17.30 -0.08 2.71
C MET A 305 17.64 -0.90 1.46
N ALA A 306 18.09 -0.25 0.37
CA ALA A 306 18.54 -0.93 -0.85
C ALA A 306 19.72 -1.88 -0.58
N SER A 307 20.68 -1.45 0.26
CA SER A 307 21.79 -2.30 0.68
C SER A 307 21.32 -3.48 1.53
N GLN A 308 20.44 -3.24 2.51
CA GLN A 308 19.89 -4.30 3.36
C GLN A 308 19.12 -5.36 2.56
N VAL A 309 18.30 -4.94 1.60
CA VAL A 309 17.60 -5.84 0.69
C VAL A 309 18.61 -6.66 -0.12
N SER A 310 19.59 -6.02 -0.74
CA SER A 310 20.62 -6.71 -1.53
C SER A 310 21.37 -7.77 -0.73
N ASP A 311 21.72 -7.42 0.51
CA ASP A 311 22.55 -8.28 1.37
C ASP A 311 21.77 -9.44 2.01
N ALA A 312 20.47 -9.26 2.24
CA ALA A 312 19.65 -10.25 2.93
C ALA A 312 18.92 -11.22 1.99
N PHE A 313 18.55 -10.77 0.79
CA PHE A 313 17.77 -11.60 -0.14
C PHE A 313 18.63 -12.42 -1.11
N ASN A 314 19.96 -12.29 -1.05
CA ASN A 314 20.87 -12.93 -2.01
C ASN A 314 20.44 -12.67 -3.46
N THR A 315 20.18 -11.40 -3.77
CA THR A 315 19.66 -10.97 -5.07
C THR A 315 20.69 -11.16 -6.19
N LYS A 316 20.22 -11.33 -7.44
CA LYS A 316 21.09 -11.50 -8.63
C LYS A 316 22.01 -10.30 -8.86
N THR A 317 21.50 -9.09 -8.61
CA THR A 317 22.26 -7.83 -8.68
C THR A 317 21.98 -7.00 -7.42
N ARG A 318 22.83 -6.01 -7.14
CA ARG A 318 22.52 -5.05 -6.10
C ARG A 318 21.35 -4.15 -6.52
N VAL A 319 20.54 -3.76 -5.53
CA VAL A 319 19.44 -2.81 -5.74
C VAL A 319 20.03 -1.43 -6.04
N ASP A 320 19.63 -0.84 -7.16
CA ASP A 320 19.87 0.56 -7.45
C ASP A 320 18.69 1.40 -6.90
N ALA A 321 18.94 2.11 -5.81
CA ALA A 321 17.93 2.94 -5.15
C ALA A 321 17.37 4.04 -6.07
N ALA A 322 18.19 4.60 -6.97
CA ALA A 322 17.78 5.63 -7.92
C ALA A 322 16.86 5.08 -9.03
N ALA A 323 17.02 3.82 -9.41
CA ALA A 323 16.14 3.16 -10.38
C ALA A 323 14.78 2.76 -9.78
N VAL A 324 14.68 2.62 -8.46
CA VAL A 324 13.47 2.17 -7.76
C VAL A 324 12.52 3.31 -7.42
N TRP A 325 13.03 4.54 -7.22
CA TRP A 325 12.29 5.69 -6.70
C TRP A 325 12.35 6.90 -7.63
N SER A 326 11.22 7.62 -7.73
CA SER A 326 11.15 8.93 -8.40
C SER A 326 10.18 9.85 -7.65
N ASP A 327 10.65 11.04 -7.30
CA ASP A 327 9.85 12.12 -6.69
C ASP A 327 9.25 13.10 -7.72
N ALA A 328 9.54 12.91 -9.01
CA ALA A 328 9.16 13.81 -10.12
C ALA A 328 7.63 13.97 -10.29
N PHE A 329 6.84 13.10 -9.67
CA PHE A 329 5.38 13.07 -9.79
C PHE A 329 4.67 13.53 -8.52
N LEU A 330 5.40 13.79 -7.45
CA LEU A 330 4.81 14.19 -6.17
C LEU A 330 4.02 15.49 -6.30
N PRO A 331 2.89 15.61 -5.61
CA PRO A 331 2.18 16.87 -5.46
C PRO A 331 3.08 17.94 -4.84
N PRO A 332 2.76 19.24 -5.02
CA PRO A 332 3.46 20.32 -4.33
C PRO A 332 3.50 20.08 -2.82
N LYS A 333 4.60 20.50 -2.17
CA LYS A 333 4.82 20.30 -0.72
C LYS A 333 3.65 20.77 0.15
N ALA A 334 2.96 21.85 -0.26
CA ALA A 334 1.79 22.36 0.44
C ALA A 334 0.61 21.34 0.45
N GLU A 335 0.43 20.59 -0.64
CA GLU A 335 -0.61 19.56 -0.73
C GLU A 335 -0.23 18.32 0.08
N LEU A 336 1.07 18.02 0.26
CA LEU A 336 1.57 16.90 1.05
C LEU A 336 1.47 17.12 2.57
N ASN A 337 1.12 18.32 3.02
CA ASN A 337 0.89 18.59 4.45
C ASN A 337 -0.49 18.09 4.89
N ILE A 338 -0.62 16.77 5.01
CA ILE A 338 -1.89 16.10 5.30
C ILE A 338 -1.92 15.31 6.60
N LEU A 339 -0.77 15.17 7.27
CA LEU A 339 -0.70 14.37 8.49
C LEU A 339 -1.53 15.01 9.62
N PRO A 340 -2.35 14.24 10.34
CA PRO A 340 -3.13 14.77 11.43
C PRO A 340 -2.20 15.29 12.53
N PRO A 341 -2.62 16.31 13.33
CA PRO A 341 -1.84 16.77 14.47
C PRO A 341 -1.60 15.63 15.45
N LEU A 342 -0.51 15.74 16.24
CA LEU A 342 -0.29 14.80 17.33
C LEU A 342 -1.46 14.89 18.31
N LYS A 343 -2.04 13.74 18.67
CA LYS A 343 -2.98 13.67 19.79
C LYS A 343 -2.21 14.04 21.05
N LYS A 344 -2.68 15.08 21.76
CA LYS A 344 -2.15 15.46 23.07
C LYS A 344 -2.50 14.42 24.12
#